data_3778934ef4eeb181157858139f0a412e
#
_entry.id   3778934ef4eeb181157858139f0a412e
#
_cell.length_a   1.000
_cell.length_b   1.000
_cell.length_c   1.000
_cell.angle_alpha   90.00
_cell.angle_beta   90.00
_cell.angle_gamma   90.00
#
_symmetry.space_group_name_H-M   'P 1'
#
loop_
_entity.id
_entity.type
_entity.pdbx_description
1 polymer ?
#
loop_
_entity_poly.entity_id
_entity_poly.type
_entity_poly.pdbx_seq_one_letter_code
_entity_poly.pdbx_strand_id
1 'polypeptide(L)'
;MRETHELEEALHHHFKNPALLVTALTHTSYANEAKHGVRHNERLEFLGDSVLSIVVAEYLFTHKNMPEGELTRMRASLVCEAALFEFAKQISLGDYLRLGKERGGGRCRPSILSDAFEAVIAALYLDGGMETARAFILPFVTGALTDAAAEEDYKTKLQEIVQQNPEERLRYVVTDESGPDHNKHFVVEVHLNSNCIGKGEGHSKKLAEQQAAKEALALMGY
;
A
#
# COMPACT_ATOMS: atom_id res chain seq x y z
N MET A 1 -16.08 -17.59 -8.34
CA MET A 1 -16.03 -16.19 -8.80
C MET A 1 -17.31 -15.56 -8.34
N ARG A 2 -17.22 -14.47 -7.57
CA ARG A 2 -18.40 -13.73 -7.08
C ARG A 2 -19.06 -12.94 -8.23
N GLU A 3 -20.29 -12.54 -8.04
CA GLU A 3 -21.03 -11.72 -8.99
C GLU A 3 -20.50 -10.27 -9.00
N THR A 4 -20.42 -9.65 -10.18
CA THR A 4 -19.85 -8.29 -10.32
C THR A 4 -20.70 -7.22 -9.63
N HIS A 5 -22.01 -7.45 -9.43
CA HIS A 5 -22.87 -6.48 -8.74
C HIS A 5 -22.49 -6.32 -7.25
N GLU A 6 -22.00 -7.36 -6.58
CA GLU A 6 -21.48 -7.26 -5.20
C GLU A 6 -20.25 -6.33 -5.14
N LEU A 7 -19.41 -6.36 -6.19
CA LEU A 7 -18.28 -5.46 -6.28
C LEU A 7 -18.71 -4.01 -6.53
N GLU A 8 -19.74 -3.77 -7.35
CA GLU A 8 -20.29 -2.42 -7.57
C GLU A 8 -20.74 -1.76 -6.27
N GLU A 9 -21.30 -2.52 -5.33
CA GLU A 9 -21.64 -2.02 -4.00
C GLU A 9 -20.38 -1.59 -3.22
N ALA A 10 -19.32 -2.41 -3.25
CA ALA A 10 -18.05 -2.07 -2.61
C ALA A 10 -17.33 -0.89 -3.29
N LEU A 11 -17.54 -0.71 -4.59
CA LEU A 11 -17.03 0.42 -5.37
C LEU A 11 -17.87 1.70 -5.20
N HIS A 12 -19.05 1.60 -4.57
CA HIS A 12 -20.05 2.66 -4.48
C HIS A 12 -20.43 3.27 -5.85
N HIS A 13 -20.42 2.42 -6.90
CA HIS A 13 -20.69 2.84 -8.27
C HIS A 13 -21.41 1.75 -9.08
N HIS A 14 -22.56 2.10 -9.65
CA HIS A 14 -23.26 1.25 -10.61
C HIS A 14 -22.85 1.62 -12.03
N PHE A 15 -22.23 0.69 -12.73
CA PHE A 15 -21.71 0.94 -14.07
C PHE A 15 -22.83 1.08 -15.10
N LYS A 16 -22.83 2.21 -15.82
CA LYS A 16 -23.66 2.41 -17.03
C LYS A 16 -23.23 1.46 -18.14
N ASN A 17 -21.94 1.16 -18.20
CA ASN A 17 -21.34 0.18 -19.11
C ASN A 17 -20.65 -0.94 -18.32
N PRO A 18 -21.37 -2.01 -17.94
CA PRO A 18 -20.80 -3.13 -17.17
C PRO A 18 -19.62 -3.82 -17.85
N ALA A 19 -19.48 -3.69 -19.18
CA ALA A 19 -18.36 -4.27 -19.91
C ALA A 19 -17.00 -3.67 -19.50
N LEU A 20 -16.97 -2.44 -18.97
CA LEU A 20 -15.75 -1.82 -18.45
C LEU A 20 -15.25 -2.58 -17.21
N LEU A 21 -16.14 -2.83 -16.24
CA LEU A 21 -15.81 -3.58 -15.04
C LEU A 21 -15.38 -5.02 -15.38
N VAL A 22 -16.14 -5.70 -16.24
CA VAL A 22 -15.80 -7.06 -16.71
C VAL A 22 -14.41 -7.07 -17.35
N THR A 23 -14.07 -6.06 -18.16
CA THR A 23 -12.75 -5.95 -18.79
C THR A 23 -11.66 -5.73 -17.75
N ALA A 24 -11.88 -4.84 -16.77
CA ALA A 24 -10.95 -4.56 -15.68
C ALA A 24 -10.64 -5.81 -14.85
N LEU A 25 -11.62 -6.66 -14.63
CA LEU A 25 -11.49 -7.92 -13.87
C LEU A 25 -10.95 -9.09 -14.71
N THR A 26 -10.70 -8.89 -16.00
CA THR A 26 -10.25 -9.96 -16.90
C THR A 26 -8.75 -9.86 -17.15
N HIS A 27 -8.01 -10.79 -16.58
CA HIS A 27 -6.56 -10.89 -16.78
C HIS A 27 -6.24 -11.47 -18.17
N THR A 28 -5.08 -11.13 -18.72
CA THR A 28 -4.60 -11.58 -20.05
C THR A 28 -4.57 -13.12 -20.17
N SER A 29 -4.26 -13.88 -19.10
CA SER A 29 -4.28 -15.34 -19.13
C SER A 29 -5.67 -15.93 -19.42
N TYR A 30 -6.73 -15.30 -18.90
CA TYR A 30 -8.10 -15.71 -19.21
C TYR A 30 -8.45 -15.42 -20.68
N ALA A 31 -8.08 -14.24 -21.16
CA ALA A 31 -8.34 -13.82 -22.53
C ALA A 31 -7.63 -14.74 -23.55
N ASN A 32 -6.41 -15.18 -23.25
CA ASN A 32 -5.63 -16.08 -24.09
C ASN A 32 -6.23 -17.49 -24.17
N GLU A 33 -6.91 -17.96 -23.12
CA GLU A 33 -7.59 -19.25 -23.12
C GLU A 33 -8.99 -19.20 -23.74
N ALA A 34 -9.57 -18.01 -23.86
CA ALA A 34 -10.89 -17.83 -24.42
C ALA A 34 -10.87 -18.02 -25.94
N LYS A 35 -11.85 -18.81 -26.48
CA LYS A 35 -11.95 -19.12 -27.92
C LYS A 35 -12.31 -17.90 -28.81
N HIS A 36 -12.76 -16.80 -28.23
CA HIS A 36 -13.16 -15.59 -28.95
C HIS A 36 -12.56 -14.38 -28.25
N GLY A 37 -11.95 -13.47 -29.02
CA GLY A 37 -11.18 -12.30 -28.55
C GLY A 37 -11.83 -11.53 -27.40
N VAL A 38 -11.56 -11.96 -26.19
CA VAL A 38 -12.02 -11.31 -24.94
C VAL A 38 -11.06 -10.18 -24.64
N ARG A 39 -11.59 -9.02 -24.32
CA ARG A 39 -10.78 -7.87 -23.87
C ARG A 39 -10.25 -8.16 -22.47
N HIS A 40 -9.00 -7.78 -22.22
CA HIS A 40 -8.31 -7.91 -20.93
C HIS A 40 -7.91 -6.54 -20.38
N ASN A 41 -7.43 -6.52 -19.16
CA ASN A 41 -7.26 -5.32 -18.34
C ASN A 41 -6.02 -4.45 -18.65
N GLU A 42 -4.98 -4.91 -19.33
CA GLU A 42 -3.71 -4.18 -19.52
C GLU A 42 -3.88 -2.73 -20.03
N ARG A 43 -4.82 -2.47 -20.94
CA ARG A 43 -5.05 -1.10 -21.42
C ARG A 43 -5.78 -0.23 -20.41
N LEU A 44 -6.60 -0.83 -19.56
CA LEU A 44 -7.24 -0.12 -18.44
C LEU A 44 -6.25 0.13 -17.32
N GLU A 45 -5.38 -0.81 -17.00
CA GLU A 45 -4.25 -0.66 -16.09
C GLU A 45 -3.41 0.57 -16.46
N PHE A 46 -2.92 0.64 -17.71
CA PHE A 46 -2.16 1.79 -18.21
C PHE A 46 -2.86 3.13 -17.98
N LEU A 47 -4.16 3.20 -18.22
CA LEU A 47 -4.94 4.42 -17.98
C LEU A 47 -5.16 4.66 -16.48
N GLY A 48 -5.39 3.60 -15.72
CA GLY A 48 -5.65 3.64 -14.28
C GLY A 48 -4.46 4.15 -13.48
N ASP A 49 -3.23 3.72 -13.80
CA ASP A 49 -2.00 4.27 -13.23
C ASP A 49 -1.95 5.79 -13.38
N SER A 50 -2.22 6.30 -14.58
CA SER A 50 -2.22 7.74 -14.84
C SER A 50 -3.29 8.49 -14.03
N VAL A 51 -4.51 7.94 -13.94
CA VAL A 51 -5.61 8.51 -13.14
C VAL A 51 -5.29 8.48 -11.66
N LEU A 52 -4.76 7.36 -11.15
CA LEU A 52 -4.31 7.22 -9.77
C LEU A 52 -3.22 8.24 -9.45
N SER A 53 -2.20 8.33 -10.30
CA SER A 53 -1.07 9.24 -10.13
C SER A 53 -1.51 10.70 -10.04
N ILE A 54 -2.44 11.16 -10.90
CA ILE A 54 -2.92 12.55 -10.85
C ILE A 54 -3.75 12.82 -9.60
N VAL A 55 -4.64 11.90 -9.21
CA VAL A 55 -5.47 12.06 -8.01
C VAL A 55 -4.62 12.12 -6.74
N VAL A 56 -3.63 11.23 -6.61
CA VAL A 56 -2.72 11.23 -5.46
C VAL A 56 -1.84 12.48 -5.45
N ALA A 57 -1.29 12.89 -6.60
CA ALA A 57 -0.46 14.08 -6.71
C ALA A 57 -1.23 15.35 -6.31
N GLU A 58 -2.45 15.51 -6.80
CA GLU A 58 -3.30 16.66 -6.46
C GLU A 58 -3.65 16.67 -4.97
N TYR A 59 -4.00 15.51 -4.40
CA TYR A 59 -4.29 15.40 -2.98
C TYR A 59 -3.09 15.81 -2.13
N LEU A 60 -1.90 15.27 -2.43
CA LEU A 60 -0.68 15.61 -1.69
C LEU A 60 -0.32 17.08 -1.84
N PHE A 61 -0.40 17.64 -3.04
CA PHE A 61 -0.12 19.04 -3.31
C PHE A 61 -1.03 19.98 -2.52
N THR A 62 -2.31 19.64 -2.41
CA THR A 62 -3.29 20.50 -1.73
C THR A 62 -3.31 20.35 -0.21
N HIS A 63 -2.90 19.19 0.33
CA HIS A 63 -3.02 18.89 1.76
C HIS A 63 -1.68 18.79 2.51
N LYS A 64 -0.55 18.78 1.79
CA LYS A 64 0.78 18.67 2.39
C LYS A 64 1.65 19.85 2.00
N ASN A 65 2.17 20.58 3.00
CA ASN A 65 3.12 21.66 2.76
C ASN A 65 4.56 21.12 2.88
N MET A 66 5.00 20.40 1.87
CA MET A 66 6.29 19.70 1.82
C MET A 66 7.07 20.03 0.55
N PRO A 67 8.42 19.97 0.56
CA PRO A 67 9.23 20.08 -0.65
C PRO A 67 8.88 19.03 -1.71
N GLU A 68 9.10 19.35 -2.98
CA GLU A 68 8.78 18.49 -4.14
C GLU A 68 9.35 17.06 -3.98
N GLY A 69 10.61 16.92 -3.55
CA GLY A 69 11.24 15.60 -3.39
C GLY A 69 10.54 14.73 -2.33
N GLU A 70 9.93 15.31 -1.31
CA GLU A 70 9.16 14.58 -0.31
C GLU A 70 7.79 14.18 -0.85
N LEU A 71 7.10 15.10 -1.55
CA LEU A 71 5.84 14.81 -2.23
C LEU A 71 6.00 13.68 -3.25
N THR A 72 7.10 13.67 -3.99
CA THR A 72 7.41 12.62 -4.97
C THR A 72 7.64 11.27 -4.31
N ARG A 73 8.40 11.22 -3.20
CA ARG A 73 8.60 9.97 -2.42
C ARG A 73 7.30 9.46 -1.82
N MET A 74 6.50 10.36 -1.24
CA MET A 74 5.21 10.01 -0.64
C MET A 74 4.23 9.49 -1.69
N ARG A 75 4.14 10.14 -2.86
CA ARG A 75 3.34 9.62 -3.97
C ARG A 75 3.81 8.23 -4.38
N ALA A 76 5.10 8.04 -4.60
CA ALA A 76 5.65 6.73 -5.01
C ALA A 76 5.32 5.61 -4.02
N SER A 77 5.32 5.88 -2.71
CA SER A 77 4.93 4.88 -1.70
C SER A 77 3.44 4.53 -1.72
N LEU A 78 2.58 5.46 -2.15
CA LEU A 78 1.12 5.27 -2.19
C LEU A 78 0.62 4.62 -3.49
N VAL A 79 1.41 4.68 -4.58
CA VAL A 79 1.03 4.12 -5.89
C VAL A 79 1.88 2.91 -6.29
N CYS A 80 2.72 2.37 -5.40
CA CYS A 80 3.52 1.18 -5.68
C CYS A 80 2.69 -0.11 -5.61
N GLU A 81 3.18 -1.17 -6.26
CA GLU A 81 2.56 -2.50 -6.27
C GLU A 81 2.13 -2.96 -4.87
N ALA A 82 3.00 -2.77 -3.86
CA ALA A 82 2.72 -3.21 -2.50
C ALA A 82 1.52 -2.48 -1.88
N ALA A 83 1.39 -1.16 -2.09
CA ALA A 83 0.26 -0.38 -1.61
C ALA A 83 -1.04 -0.78 -2.32
N LEU A 84 -1.00 -0.89 -3.65
CA LEU A 84 -2.17 -1.26 -4.44
C LEU A 84 -2.65 -2.68 -4.15
N PHE A 85 -1.73 -3.59 -3.87
CA PHE A 85 -2.05 -4.93 -3.40
C PHE A 85 -2.87 -4.92 -2.09
N GLU A 86 -2.45 -4.11 -1.11
CA GLU A 86 -3.20 -3.97 0.14
C GLU A 86 -4.56 -3.31 -0.07
N PHE A 87 -4.66 -2.31 -0.95
CA PHE A 87 -5.94 -1.69 -1.32
C PHE A 87 -6.89 -2.69 -2.00
N ALA A 88 -6.38 -3.49 -2.94
CA ALA A 88 -7.15 -4.53 -3.61
C ALA A 88 -7.68 -5.60 -2.63
N LYS A 89 -6.92 -5.93 -1.59
CA LYS A 89 -7.34 -6.86 -0.53
C LYS A 89 -8.50 -6.30 0.29
N GLN A 90 -8.50 -5.01 0.59
CA GLN A 90 -9.57 -4.38 1.38
C GLN A 90 -10.96 -4.56 0.74
N ILE A 91 -11.03 -4.60 -0.59
CA ILE A 91 -12.28 -4.84 -1.34
C ILE A 91 -12.42 -6.28 -1.83
N SER A 92 -11.56 -7.19 -1.37
CA SER A 92 -11.55 -8.60 -1.79
C SER A 92 -11.51 -8.79 -3.32
N LEU A 93 -10.79 -7.89 -4.04
CA LEU A 93 -10.79 -7.83 -5.52
C LEU A 93 -10.43 -9.17 -6.18
N GLY A 94 -9.56 -9.96 -5.54
CA GLY A 94 -9.15 -11.27 -6.03
C GLY A 94 -10.29 -12.26 -6.25
N ASP A 95 -11.39 -12.14 -5.50
CA ASP A 95 -12.55 -13.04 -5.62
C ASP A 95 -13.34 -12.84 -6.93
N TYR A 96 -13.18 -11.68 -7.56
CA TYR A 96 -13.89 -11.29 -8.78
C TYR A 96 -13.05 -11.50 -10.05
N LEU A 97 -11.74 -11.75 -9.93
CA LEU A 97 -10.84 -11.86 -11.06
C LEU A 97 -11.12 -13.07 -11.94
N ARG A 98 -11.07 -12.84 -13.25
CA ARG A 98 -11.14 -13.85 -14.32
C ARG A 98 -9.72 -14.21 -14.75
N LEU A 99 -9.25 -15.38 -14.30
CA LEU A 99 -7.90 -15.92 -14.55
C LEU A 99 -7.97 -17.21 -15.37
N GLY A 100 -6.95 -17.47 -16.19
CA GLY A 100 -6.78 -18.75 -16.87
C GLY A 100 -6.56 -19.89 -15.86
N LYS A 101 -6.82 -21.13 -16.30
CA LYS A 101 -6.79 -22.36 -15.48
C LYS A 101 -5.43 -22.60 -14.84
N GLU A 102 -4.35 -22.37 -15.57
CA GLU A 102 -2.98 -22.56 -15.07
C GLU A 102 -2.59 -21.56 -13.97
N ARG A 103 -3.33 -20.47 -13.83
CA ARG A 103 -3.09 -19.41 -12.83
C ARG A 103 -4.11 -19.37 -11.70
N GLY A 104 -4.89 -20.45 -11.50
CA GLY A 104 -5.90 -20.54 -10.43
C GLY A 104 -5.38 -20.25 -9.03
N GLY A 105 -4.06 -20.45 -8.76
CA GLY A 105 -3.37 -19.97 -7.55
C GLY A 105 -2.90 -18.50 -7.60
N GLY A 106 -3.12 -17.80 -8.71
CA GLY A 106 -2.61 -16.44 -8.94
C GLY A 106 -3.50 -15.31 -8.41
N ARG A 107 -4.69 -15.61 -7.88
CA ARG A 107 -5.65 -14.60 -7.40
C ARG A 107 -5.14 -13.71 -6.26
N CYS A 108 -4.13 -14.18 -5.54
CA CYS A 108 -3.49 -13.46 -4.44
C CYS A 108 -2.08 -12.96 -4.80
N ARG A 109 -1.67 -13.00 -6.08
CA ARG A 109 -0.36 -12.46 -6.47
C ARG A 109 -0.41 -10.94 -6.46
N PRO A 110 0.58 -10.27 -5.82
CA PRO A 110 0.62 -8.82 -5.72
C PRO A 110 0.48 -8.11 -7.06
N SER A 111 1.25 -8.48 -8.09
CA SER A 111 1.19 -7.85 -9.40
C SER A 111 -0.18 -7.98 -10.09
N ILE A 112 -0.84 -9.15 -10.00
CA ILE A 112 -2.16 -9.34 -10.63
C ILE A 112 -3.24 -8.50 -9.95
N LEU A 113 -3.15 -8.34 -8.62
CA LEU A 113 -4.11 -7.57 -7.85
C LEU A 113 -3.90 -6.07 -8.01
N SER A 114 -2.63 -5.60 -8.05
CA SER A 114 -2.32 -4.19 -8.31
C SER A 114 -2.77 -3.76 -9.70
N ASP A 115 -2.42 -4.53 -10.74
CA ASP A 115 -2.82 -4.25 -12.12
C ASP A 115 -4.35 -4.20 -12.27
N ALA A 116 -5.05 -5.14 -11.61
CA ALA A 116 -6.52 -5.17 -11.62
C ALA A 116 -7.12 -3.97 -10.86
N PHE A 117 -6.49 -3.52 -9.77
CA PHE A 117 -6.95 -2.35 -9.02
C PHE A 117 -6.84 -1.08 -9.86
N GLU A 118 -5.73 -0.88 -10.58
CA GLU A 118 -5.57 0.21 -11.53
C GLU A 118 -6.60 0.11 -12.67
N ALA A 119 -6.80 -1.08 -13.21
CA ALA A 119 -7.81 -1.28 -14.24
C ALA A 119 -9.24 -0.94 -13.77
N VAL A 120 -9.59 -1.21 -12.52
CA VAL A 120 -10.87 -0.79 -11.91
C VAL A 120 -10.94 0.73 -11.80
N ILE A 121 -9.87 1.41 -11.40
CA ILE A 121 -9.80 2.88 -11.40
C ILE A 121 -10.11 3.44 -12.79
N ALA A 122 -9.49 2.89 -13.84
CA ALA A 122 -9.78 3.32 -15.21
C ALA A 122 -11.22 3.05 -15.63
N ALA A 123 -11.79 1.91 -15.24
CA ALA A 123 -13.19 1.59 -15.51
C ALA A 123 -14.15 2.62 -14.87
N LEU A 124 -13.92 2.98 -13.61
CA LEU A 124 -14.65 4.01 -12.89
C LEU A 124 -14.51 5.38 -13.56
N TYR A 125 -13.29 5.74 -13.95
CA TYR A 125 -13.02 6.99 -14.66
C TYR A 125 -13.75 7.07 -16.00
N LEU A 126 -13.72 6.02 -16.80
CA LEU A 126 -14.35 5.99 -18.12
C LEU A 126 -15.89 5.99 -18.04
N ASP A 127 -16.46 5.41 -17.00
CA ASP A 127 -17.91 5.31 -16.82
C ASP A 127 -18.51 6.52 -16.09
N GLY A 128 -17.83 7.00 -15.04
CA GLY A 128 -18.33 8.04 -14.13
C GLY A 128 -17.51 9.34 -14.10
N GLY A 129 -16.38 9.41 -14.81
CA GLY A 129 -15.50 10.57 -14.83
C GLY A 129 -14.51 10.65 -13.64
N MET A 130 -13.73 11.73 -13.63
CA MET A 130 -12.65 11.93 -12.65
C MET A 130 -13.16 11.95 -11.20
N GLU A 131 -14.32 12.55 -10.94
CA GLU A 131 -14.85 12.64 -9.59
C GLU A 131 -15.24 11.27 -9.03
N THR A 132 -15.75 10.36 -9.87
CA THR A 132 -16.04 8.97 -9.46
C THR A 132 -14.75 8.22 -9.12
N ALA A 133 -13.72 8.33 -9.96
CA ALA A 133 -12.43 7.74 -9.68
C ALA A 133 -11.79 8.32 -8.41
N ARG A 134 -11.86 9.63 -8.22
CA ARG A 134 -11.37 10.32 -7.02
C ARG A 134 -12.06 9.83 -5.75
N ALA A 135 -13.39 9.75 -5.77
CA ALA A 135 -14.17 9.27 -4.62
C ALA A 135 -13.80 7.84 -4.22
N PHE A 136 -13.45 6.99 -5.19
CA PHE A 136 -12.96 5.65 -4.94
C PHE A 136 -11.53 5.63 -4.40
N ILE A 137 -10.60 6.40 -4.95
CA ILE A 137 -9.17 6.37 -4.61
C ILE A 137 -8.89 6.97 -3.23
N LEU A 138 -9.49 8.12 -2.91
CA LEU A 138 -9.10 8.91 -1.74
C LEU A 138 -9.23 8.18 -0.40
N PRO A 139 -10.26 7.37 -0.12
CA PRO A 139 -10.34 6.61 1.14
C PRO A 139 -9.12 5.73 1.40
N PHE A 140 -8.60 5.05 0.38
CA PHE A 140 -7.39 4.21 0.49
C PHE A 140 -6.14 5.05 0.77
N VAL A 141 -5.98 6.13 0.03
CA VAL A 141 -4.83 7.06 0.17
C VAL A 141 -4.82 7.71 1.55
N THR A 142 -5.96 8.22 2.01
CA THR A 142 -6.07 8.85 3.32
C THR A 142 -5.90 7.85 4.46
N GLY A 143 -6.44 6.65 4.33
CA GLY A 143 -6.23 5.53 5.26
C GLY A 143 -4.74 5.21 5.39
N ALA A 144 -4.06 4.95 4.27
CA ALA A 144 -2.63 4.65 4.26
C ALA A 144 -1.76 5.77 4.85
N LEU A 145 -2.12 7.03 4.62
CA LEU A 145 -1.44 8.17 5.22
C LEU A 145 -1.68 8.29 6.72
N THR A 146 -2.88 7.92 7.19
CA THR A 146 -3.21 7.90 8.62
C THR A 146 -2.46 6.77 9.33
N ASP A 147 -2.42 5.59 8.72
CA ASP A 147 -1.68 4.44 9.26
C ASP A 147 -0.18 4.71 9.30
N ALA A 148 0.37 5.32 8.24
CA ALA A 148 1.77 5.73 8.20
C ALA A 148 2.11 6.84 9.23
N ALA A 149 1.16 7.72 9.55
CA ALA A 149 1.31 8.73 10.59
C ALA A 149 1.12 8.15 12.00
N ALA A 150 0.30 7.11 12.15
CA ALA A 150 0.15 6.34 13.38
C ALA A 150 1.36 5.42 13.65
N GLU A 151 2.07 5.01 12.61
CA GLU A 151 3.46 4.55 12.68
C GLU A 151 4.37 5.78 12.88
N GLU A 152 4.15 6.52 13.99
CA GLU A 152 5.03 7.62 14.40
C GLU A 152 6.48 7.20 14.18
N ASP A 153 7.28 8.05 13.54
CA ASP A 153 8.71 7.80 13.39
C ASP A 153 9.39 7.98 14.75
N TYR A 154 9.10 7.02 15.64
CA TYR A 154 9.64 6.96 16.99
C TYR A 154 11.16 7.05 16.98
N LYS A 155 11.78 6.52 15.93
CA LYS A 155 13.23 6.54 15.76
C LYS A 155 13.76 7.96 15.55
N THR A 156 13.13 8.74 14.66
CA THR A 156 13.48 10.15 14.45
C THR A 156 13.18 10.97 15.70
N LYS A 157 12.01 10.79 16.32
CA LYS A 157 11.64 11.48 17.54
C LYS A 157 12.63 11.22 18.69
N LEU A 158 13.02 9.97 18.90
CA LEU A 158 14.00 9.60 19.89
C LEU A 158 15.38 10.22 19.58
N GLN A 159 15.77 10.24 18.31
CA GLN A 159 17.03 10.85 17.87
C GLN A 159 17.05 12.37 18.09
N GLU A 160 15.96 13.07 17.80
CA GLU A 160 15.85 14.51 18.04
C GLU A 160 15.95 14.85 19.53
N ILE A 161 15.35 14.05 20.42
CA ILE A 161 15.43 14.24 21.87
C ILE A 161 16.86 14.02 22.35
N VAL A 162 17.50 12.93 21.93
CA VAL A 162 18.88 12.60 22.36
C VAL A 162 19.88 13.61 21.82
N GLN A 163 19.70 14.14 20.59
CA GLN A 163 20.61 15.14 20.00
C GLN A 163 20.60 16.49 20.76
N GLN A 164 19.65 16.75 21.64
CA GLN A 164 19.69 17.93 22.51
C GLN A 164 20.86 17.89 23.49
N ASN A 165 21.39 16.70 23.78
CA ASN A 165 22.54 16.47 24.60
C ASN A 165 23.73 15.95 23.78
N PRO A 166 24.73 16.79 23.41
CA PRO A 166 25.82 16.39 22.50
C PRO A 166 26.71 15.24 23.00
N GLU A 167 26.67 14.97 24.31
CA GLU A 167 27.45 13.88 24.93
C GLU A 167 26.73 12.53 24.86
N GLU A 168 25.45 12.49 24.49
CA GLU A 168 24.66 11.29 24.41
C GLU A 168 24.73 10.66 23.00
N ARG A 169 24.89 9.36 22.96
CA ARG A 169 24.98 8.58 21.70
C ARG A 169 23.93 7.50 21.67
N LEU A 170 23.09 7.56 20.65
CA LEU A 170 22.07 6.56 20.37
C LEU A 170 22.63 5.48 19.44
N ARG A 171 22.38 4.22 19.80
CA ARG A 171 22.82 3.08 18.99
C ARG A 171 21.74 2.00 18.98
N TYR A 172 21.42 1.47 17.79
CA TYR A 172 20.55 0.31 17.61
C TYR A 172 21.40 -0.94 17.37
N VAL A 173 21.08 -2.02 18.05
CA VAL A 173 21.80 -3.29 17.99
C VAL A 173 20.81 -4.41 17.72
N VAL A 174 20.99 -5.15 16.64
CA VAL A 174 20.23 -6.38 16.39
C VAL A 174 20.77 -7.45 17.33
N THR A 175 19.94 -7.92 18.25
CA THR A 175 20.32 -8.93 19.27
C THR A 175 19.89 -10.33 18.87
N ASP A 176 18.87 -10.47 18.04
CA ASP A 176 18.43 -11.75 17.48
C ASP A 176 17.90 -11.60 16.06
N GLU A 177 18.17 -12.59 15.21
CA GLU A 177 17.62 -12.74 13.87
C GLU A 177 17.23 -14.20 13.68
N SER A 178 15.93 -14.51 13.58
CA SER A 178 15.40 -15.87 13.51
C SER A 178 14.33 -16.01 12.43
N GLY A 179 13.97 -17.24 12.11
CA GLY A 179 12.95 -17.58 11.10
C GLY A 179 13.51 -17.75 9.68
N PRO A 180 12.71 -18.36 8.77
CA PRO A 180 13.08 -18.58 7.37
C PRO A 180 13.08 -17.25 6.58
N ASP A 181 13.78 -17.19 5.45
CA ASP A 181 13.96 -15.96 4.64
C ASP A 181 12.67 -15.23 4.25
N HIS A 182 11.59 -15.96 4.09
CA HIS A 182 10.27 -15.40 3.75
C HIS A 182 9.43 -14.98 4.97
N ASN A 183 9.93 -15.25 6.21
CA ASN A 183 9.27 -14.87 7.46
C ASN A 183 10.31 -14.68 8.57
N LYS A 184 11.25 -13.76 8.35
CA LYS A 184 12.27 -13.41 9.34
C LYS A 184 11.66 -12.64 10.50
N HIS A 185 12.21 -12.87 11.69
CA HIS A 185 11.91 -12.13 12.91
C HIS A 185 13.20 -11.52 13.45
N PHE A 186 13.15 -10.24 13.76
CA PHE A 186 14.28 -9.47 14.28
C PHE A 186 13.96 -8.96 15.66
N VAL A 187 14.97 -9.00 16.53
CA VAL A 187 14.95 -8.35 17.84
C VAL A 187 16.04 -7.29 17.86
N VAL A 188 15.66 -6.07 18.22
CA VAL A 188 16.56 -4.90 18.25
C VAL A 188 16.50 -4.25 19.63
N GLU A 189 17.65 -3.93 20.16
CA GLU A 189 17.78 -3.07 21.35
C GLU A 189 18.27 -1.69 20.95
N VAL A 190 17.73 -0.66 21.58
CA VAL A 190 18.23 0.71 21.50
C VAL A 190 18.98 1.07 22.77
N HIS A 191 20.20 1.55 22.59
CA HIS A 191 21.11 1.93 23.67
C HIS A 191 21.37 3.43 23.68
N LEU A 192 21.27 4.04 24.84
CA LEU A 192 21.76 5.40 25.11
C LEU A 192 23.10 5.25 25.85
N ASN A 193 24.19 5.61 25.16
CA ASN A 193 25.55 5.33 25.59
C ASN A 193 25.77 3.81 25.81
N SER A 194 25.91 3.36 27.06
CA SER A 194 26.09 1.94 27.43
C SER A 194 24.79 1.28 27.95
N ASN A 195 23.72 2.04 28.15
CA ASN A 195 22.49 1.56 28.77
C ASN A 195 21.45 1.17 27.70
N CYS A 196 20.89 -0.01 27.77
CA CYS A 196 19.72 -0.37 26.98
C CYS A 196 18.52 0.39 27.54
N ILE A 197 17.86 1.16 26.66
CA ILE A 197 16.69 2.00 27.00
C ILE A 197 15.41 1.56 26.29
N GLY A 198 15.46 0.54 25.45
CA GLY A 198 14.28 -0.03 24.81
C GLY A 198 14.64 -1.23 23.96
N LYS A 199 13.64 -2.12 23.76
CA LYS A 199 13.72 -3.33 22.97
C LYS A 199 12.51 -3.42 22.05
N GLY A 200 12.71 -3.88 20.82
CA GLY A 200 11.63 -4.04 19.86
C GLY A 200 11.79 -5.28 19.01
N GLU A 201 10.68 -5.78 18.54
CA GLU A 201 10.60 -6.97 17.71
C GLU A 201 9.81 -6.69 16.43
N GLY A 202 10.12 -7.37 15.32
CA GLY A 202 9.40 -7.19 14.08
C GLY A 202 9.87 -8.06 12.93
N HIS A 203 9.07 -8.15 11.89
CA HIS A 203 9.38 -8.91 10.67
C HIS A 203 10.44 -8.23 9.76
N SER A 204 10.86 -7.03 10.10
CA SER A 204 11.97 -6.33 9.47
C SER A 204 12.79 -5.60 10.51
N LYS A 205 14.09 -5.36 10.22
CA LYS A 205 14.97 -4.57 11.09
C LYS A 205 14.39 -3.19 11.36
N LYS A 206 13.83 -2.53 10.34
CA LYS A 206 13.18 -1.20 10.47
C LYS A 206 12.03 -1.23 11.46
N LEU A 207 11.15 -2.23 11.40
CA LEU A 207 10.01 -2.32 12.31
C LEU A 207 10.48 -2.59 13.75
N ALA A 208 11.44 -3.50 13.94
CA ALA A 208 12.02 -3.78 15.25
C ALA A 208 12.71 -2.53 15.85
N GLU A 209 13.43 -1.74 15.04
CA GLU A 209 14.04 -0.48 15.47
C GLU A 209 12.99 0.58 15.88
N GLN A 210 11.87 0.70 15.16
CA GLN A 210 10.77 1.60 15.51
C GLN A 210 10.11 1.19 16.84
N GLN A 211 9.87 -0.10 17.05
CA GLN A 211 9.31 -0.61 18.31
C GLN A 211 10.28 -0.38 19.49
N ALA A 212 11.58 -0.60 19.29
CA ALA A 212 12.59 -0.31 20.31
C ALA A 212 12.62 1.19 20.67
N ALA A 213 12.52 2.07 19.67
CA ALA A 213 12.46 3.51 19.89
C ALA A 213 11.20 3.94 20.64
N LYS A 214 10.05 3.32 20.31
CA LYS A 214 8.78 3.56 21.01
C LYS A 214 8.87 3.23 22.49
N GLU A 215 9.41 2.06 22.82
CA GLU A 215 9.61 1.67 24.22
C GLU A 215 10.55 2.63 24.95
N ALA A 216 11.65 3.03 24.30
CA ALA A 216 12.60 3.99 24.87
C ALA A 216 11.94 5.34 25.16
N LEU A 217 11.11 5.87 24.24
CA LEU A 217 10.38 7.12 24.46
C LEU A 217 9.41 7.00 25.64
N ALA A 218 8.68 5.90 25.74
CA ALA A 218 7.77 5.65 26.86
C ALA A 218 8.50 5.59 28.21
N LEU A 219 9.69 4.95 28.26
CA LEU A 219 10.53 4.93 29.48
C LEU A 219 11.10 6.32 29.82
N MET A 220 11.32 7.16 28.83
CA MET A 220 11.78 8.56 29.01
C MET A 220 10.64 9.53 29.34
N GLY A 221 9.37 9.07 29.32
CA GLY A 221 8.20 9.89 29.69
C GLY A 221 7.62 10.72 28.53
N TYR A 222 7.89 10.32 27.27
CA TYR A 222 7.38 10.98 26.05
C TYR A 222 6.24 10.21 25.38
#